data_6791244ef2f014191071cd1afc0d224a
#
_entry.id   6791244ef2f014191071cd1afc0d224a
#
_cell.length_a   1.000
_cell.length_b   1.000
_cell.length_c   1.000
_cell.angle_alpha   90.00
_cell.angle_beta   90.00
_cell.angle_gamma   90.00
#
_symmetry.space_group_name_H-M   'P 1'
#
loop_
_entity.id
_entity.type
_entity.pdbx_description
1 polymer ?
#
loop_
_entity_poly.entity_id
_entity_poly.type
_entity_poly.pdbx_seq_one_letter_code
_entity_poly.pdbx_strand_id
1 'polypeptide(L)'
;MRKQVVGATVLSFLAGLSIKSSIASELDATTRFADSGVAYVEQGNQASNYRLIFIHGSPGNKEGYEAYLKDTWLRENAELISVDRVGYGQSPEELAADLDSQSKSIESLLAKDKVNILIGHSLGGPIALNLALMFPDLVQGMVLVAPAFDPKLEEPKWYNELADTWLVSVFLSDNWKKSNGEMMPLADELSKLSNKDWGLLDSVPVTLIHGDEDNIADPENSAFAIQRLTGKEKKLVEVKGEGHFILWQNTPKVINEIKQLISIADLNRP
;
A
#
# COMPACT_ATOMS: atom_id res chain seq x y z
N MET A 1 20.32 -30.64 2.69
CA MET A 1 19.03 -31.29 2.49
C MET A 1 17.93 -30.39 3.05
N ARG A 2 17.64 -29.25 2.42
CA ARG A 2 16.59 -28.28 2.82
C ARG A 2 15.81 -27.71 1.61
N LYS A 3 15.68 -28.45 0.51
CA LYS A 3 15.04 -27.95 -0.73
C LYS A 3 13.66 -28.54 -1.05
N GLN A 4 13.03 -29.31 -0.16
CA GLN A 4 11.74 -29.98 -0.48
C GLN A 4 10.49 -29.46 0.23
N VAL A 5 10.59 -28.44 1.11
CA VAL A 5 9.41 -27.98 1.89
C VAL A 5 8.72 -26.77 1.26
N VAL A 6 9.39 -26.00 0.40
CA VAL A 6 8.87 -24.74 -0.13
C VAL A 6 7.73 -24.96 -1.17
N GLY A 7 7.76 -26.03 -1.94
CA GLY A 7 6.76 -26.28 -2.99
C GLY A 7 5.36 -26.64 -2.47
N ALA A 8 5.26 -27.31 -1.33
CA ALA A 8 3.97 -27.75 -0.79
C ALA A 8 3.21 -26.60 -0.09
N THR A 9 3.92 -25.65 0.48
CA THR A 9 3.32 -24.52 1.22
C THR A 9 2.70 -23.50 0.28
N VAL A 10 3.30 -23.27 -0.90
CA VAL A 10 2.77 -22.32 -1.89
C VAL A 10 1.46 -22.83 -2.53
N LEU A 11 1.38 -24.14 -2.84
CA LEU A 11 0.13 -24.72 -3.38
C LEU A 11 -1.02 -24.72 -2.35
N SER A 12 -0.72 -24.93 -1.07
CA SER A 12 -1.74 -24.88 0.00
C SER A 12 -2.28 -23.46 0.22
N PHE A 13 -1.48 -22.44 -0.03
CA PHE A 13 -1.88 -21.03 0.09
C PHE A 13 -2.82 -20.61 -1.07
N LEU A 14 -2.58 -21.12 -2.28
CA LEU A 14 -3.45 -20.86 -3.43
C LEU A 14 -4.87 -21.44 -3.26
N ALA A 15 -5.01 -22.59 -2.58
CA ALA A 15 -6.30 -23.20 -2.30
C ALA A 15 -7.10 -22.49 -1.19
N GLY A 16 -6.43 -21.83 -0.23
CA GLY A 16 -7.07 -21.13 0.89
C GLY A 16 -7.69 -19.80 0.52
N LEU A 17 -7.17 -19.09 -0.47
CA LEU A 17 -7.66 -17.78 -0.92
C LEU A 17 -8.91 -17.87 -1.81
N SER A 18 -9.18 -19.02 -2.42
CA SER A 18 -10.35 -19.21 -3.31
C SER A 18 -11.70 -19.34 -2.58
N ILE A 19 -11.75 -19.50 -1.26
CA ILE A 19 -12.99 -19.81 -0.52
C ILE A 19 -13.62 -18.61 0.18
N LYS A 20 -12.98 -17.42 0.17
CA LYS A 20 -13.50 -16.23 0.86
C LYS A 20 -13.97 -15.08 -0.05
N SER A 21 -14.21 -15.28 -1.33
CA SER A 21 -14.64 -14.21 -2.23
C SER A 21 -16.16 -14.02 -2.34
N SER A 22 -16.97 -14.50 -1.39
CA SER A 22 -18.42 -14.36 -1.45
C SER A 22 -19.09 -13.76 -0.21
N ILE A 23 -18.34 -13.02 0.61
CA ILE A 23 -18.96 -12.06 1.54
C ILE A 23 -18.63 -10.69 0.95
N ALA A 24 -19.54 -10.17 0.11
CA ALA A 24 -19.53 -8.75 -0.23
C ALA A 24 -19.60 -8.01 1.12
N SER A 25 -18.54 -7.30 1.48
CA SER A 25 -18.57 -6.43 2.65
C SER A 25 -19.60 -5.35 2.36
N GLU A 26 -20.63 -5.25 3.19
CA GLU A 26 -21.55 -4.12 3.21
C GLU A 26 -20.80 -2.89 3.73
N LEU A 27 -19.87 -2.34 2.94
CA LEU A 27 -19.51 -0.94 3.06
C LEU A 27 -20.73 -0.16 2.60
N ASP A 28 -21.43 0.45 3.54
CA ASP A 28 -22.55 1.38 3.30
C ASP A 28 -22.04 2.70 2.69
N ALA A 29 -21.08 2.60 1.77
CA ALA A 29 -20.38 3.69 1.12
C ALA A 29 -20.58 3.61 -0.39
N THR A 30 -21.14 4.65 -0.97
CA THR A 30 -21.25 4.79 -2.42
C THR A 30 -19.87 4.94 -3.03
N THR A 31 -19.52 4.10 -4.02
CA THR A 31 -18.31 4.28 -4.82
C THR A 31 -18.38 5.59 -5.59
N ARG A 32 -17.31 6.36 -5.52
CA ARG A 32 -17.06 7.59 -6.28
C ARG A 32 -15.91 7.39 -7.25
N PHE A 33 -15.74 8.30 -8.17
CA PHE A 33 -14.66 8.28 -9.15
C PHE A 33 -13.90 9.61 -9.14
N ALA A 34 -12.58 9.52 -9.10
CA ALA A 34 -11.68 10.65 -9.24
C ALA A 34 -11.63 11.14 -10.70
N ASP A 35 -11.03 12.30 -10.96
CA ASP A 35 -10.85 12.83 -12.31
C ASP A 35 -10.07 11.88 -13.23
N SER A 36 -9.19 11.07 -12.66
CA SER A 36 -8.45 10.01 -13.34
C SER A 36 -9.27 8.77 -13.69
N GLY A 37 -10.51 8.68 -13.20
CA GLY A 37 -11.35 7.49 -13.28
C GLY A 37 -11.10 6.48 -12.15
N VAL A 38 -10.15 6.71 -11.25
CA VAL A 38 -9.89 5.84 -10.09
C VAL A 38 -11.12 5.82 -9.19
N ALA A 39 -11.62 4.61 -8.91
CA ALA A 39 -12.72 4.39 -8.00
C ALA A 39 -12.26 4.47 -6.54
N TYR A 40 -13.06 5.07 -5.69
CA TYR A 40 -12.79 5.16 -4.27
C TYR A 40 -14.07 5.19 -3.43
N VAL A 41 -13.93 4.93 -2.16
CA VAL A 41 -14.95 5.18 -1.15
C VAL A 41 -14.47 6.26 -0.19
N GLU A 42 -15.41 7.07 0.28
CA GLU A 42 -15.14 8.16 1.22
C GLU A 42 -16.01 7.97 2.46
N GLN A 43 -15.40 8.09 3.63
CA GLN A 43 -16.01 7.96 4.94
C GLN A 43 -15.45 9.01 5.91
N GLY A 44 -16.01 9.04 7.11
CA GLY A 44 -15.51 9.86 8.21
C GLY A 44 -15.91 11.33 8.12
N ASN A 45 -15.13 12.19 8.80
CA ASN A 45 -15.43 13.59 8.98
C ASN A 45 -14.86 14.44 7.85
N GLN A 46 -15.69 14.76 6.85
CA GLN A 46 -15.30 15.60 5.72
C GLN A 46 -14.92 17.05 6.12
N ALA A 47 -15.37 17.51 7.28
CA ALA A 47 -14.99 18.82 7.80
C ALA A 47 -13.65 18.80 8.55
N SER A 48 -13.04 17.63 8.74
CA SER A 48 -11.72 17.51 9.35
C SER A 48 -10.64 18.16 8.49
N ASN A 49 -9.61 18.70 9.15
CA ASN A 49 -8.39 19.16 8.49
C ASN A 49 -7.50 17.99 7.99
N TYR A 50 -7.79 16.75 8.36
CA TYR A 50 -7.02 15.57 8.00
C TYR A 50 -7.75 14.78 6.92
N ARG A 51 -6.99 14.33 5.90
CA ARG A 51 -7.43 13.37 4.90
C ARG A 51 -6.46 12.20 4.91
N LEU A 52 -6.99 10.99 5.14
CA LEU A 52 -6.24 9.75 5.10
C LEU A 52 -6.56 9.03 3.78
N ILE A 53 -5.53 8.73 2.98
CA ILE A 53 -5.69 8.03 1.70
C ILE A 53 -5.04 6.66 1.81
N PHE A 54 -5.85 5.61 1.70
CA PHE A 54 -5.46 4.21 1.81
C PHE A 54 -5.21 3.62 0.42
N ILE A 55 -4.00 3.09 0.21
CA ILE A 55 -3.50 2.58 -1.06
C ILE A 55 -3.12 1.10 -0.90
N HIS A 56 -3.88 0.21 -1.54
CA HIS A 56 -3.69 -1.23 -1.41
C HIS A 56 -2.46 -1.77 -2.15
N GLY A 57 -2.01 -2.96 -1.75
CA GLY A 57 -0.96 -3.75 -2.40
C GLY A 57 -1.43 -4.48 -3.65
N SER A 58 -0.71 -5.55 -4.03
CA SER A 58 -1.00 -6.33 -5.23
C SER A 58 -1.16 -7.83 -4.90
N PRO A 59 -2.29 -8.45 -5.27
CA PRO A 59 -3.55 -7.83 -5.68
C PRO A 59 -4.28 -7.19 -4.49
N GLY A 60 -5.19 -6.25 -4.76
CA GLY A 60 -5.99 -5.62 -3.70
C GLY A 60 -7.16 -4.81 -4.23
N ASN A 61 -7.89 -4.19 -3.32
CA ASN A 61 -9.00 -3.29 -3.61
C ASN A 61 -9.29 -2.39 -2.40
N LYS A 62 -10.19 -1.42 -2.58
CA LYS A 62 -10.60 -0.45 -1.56
C LYS A 62 -11.25 -1.09 -0.34
N GLU A 63 -11.91 -2.25 -0.49
CA GLU A 63 -12.55 -2.99 0.60
C GLU A 63 -11.53 -3.54 1.60
N GLY A 64 -10.27 -3.70 1.20
CA GLY A 64 -9.19 -4.16 2.08
C GLY A 64 -8.98 -3.28 3.32
N TYR A 65 -9.46 -2.03 3.30
CA TYR A 65 -9.36 -1.10 4.41
C TYR A 65 -10.67 -0.91 5.19
N GLU A 66 -11.64 -1.80 5.04
CA GLU A 66 -12.96 -1.69 5.69
C GLU A 66 -12.87 -1.48 7.21
N ALA A 67 -11.97 -2.20 7.90
CA ALA A 67 -11.78 -2.07 9.33
C ALA A 67 -11.32 -0.66 9.75
N TYR A 68 -10.49 0.00 8.93
CA TYR A 68 -10.04 1.37 9.14
C TYR A 68 -11.16 2.37 8.85
N LEU A 69 -11.91 2.16 7.77
CA LEU A 69 -13.04 3.00 7.39
C LEU A 69 -14.19 2.93 8.40
N LYS A 70 -14.26 1.86 9.20
CA LYS A 70 -15.25 1.69 10.28
C LYS A 70 -14.72 2.08 11.67
N ASP A 71 -13.42 2.34 11.84
CA ASP A 71 -12.87 2.76 13.13
C ASP A 71 -13.46 4.10 13.57
N THR A 72 -14.05 4.11 14.77
CA THR A 72 -14.78 5.27 15.30
C THR A 72 -13.87 6.48 15.42
N TRP A 73 -12.66 6.30 15.95
CA TRP A 73 -11.74 7.43 16.16
C TRP A 73 -11.28 8.02 14.83
N LEU A 74 -10.88 7.18 13.87
CA LEU A 74 -10.47 7.66 12.55
C LEU A 74 -11.60 8.42 11.86
N ARG A 75 -12.83 7.89 11.92
CA ARG A 75 -14.02 8.54 11.33
C ARG A 75 -14.35 9.89 11.97
N GLU A 76 -14.14 10.04 13.26
CA GLU A 76 -14.42 11.29 13.97
C GLU A 76 -13.34 12.36 13.68
N ASN A 77 -12.09 11.95 13.47
CA ASN A 77 -10.94 12.84 13.40
C ASN A 77 -10.40 13.09 11.98
N ALA A 78 -10.80 12.31 10.99
CA ALA A 78 -10.29 12.44 9.63
C ALA A 78 -11.36 12.13 8.56
N GLU A 79 -11.16 12.67 7.39
CA GLU A 79 -11.77 12.20 6.16
C GLU A 79 -10.96 10.99 5.65
N LEU A 80 -11.64 9.90 5.37
CA LEU A 80 -11.04 8.61 5.03
C LEU A 80 -11.35 8.26 3.58
N ILE A 81 -10.33 8.07 2.76
CA ILE A 81 -10.46 7.70 1.36
C ILE A 81 -9.74 6.37 1.15
N SER A 82 -10.44 5.36 0.64
CA SER A 82 -9.83 4.10 0.20
C SER A 82 -10.02 3.92 -1.29
N VAL A 83 -8.94 3.65 -2.02
CA VAL A 83 -8.93 3.61 -3.47
C VAL A 83 -8.87 2.19 -4.02
N ASP A 84 -9.52 1.96 -5.17
CA ASP A 84 -9.12 0.90 -6.08
C ASP A 84 -8.03 1.45 -6.99
N ARG A 85 -6.81 0.92 -6.96
CA ARG A 85 -5.75 1.36 -7.88
C ARG A 85 -6.12 1.05 -9.34
N VAL A 86 -5.55 1.76 -10.28
CA VAL A 86 -5.69 1.46 -11.71
C VAL A 86 -5.38 -0.02 -11.97
N GLY A 87 -6.24 -0.68 -12.73
CA GLY A 87 -6.19 -2.11 -12.97
C GLY A 87 -7.02 -2.95 -12.00
N TYR A 88 -7.54 -2.40 -10.89
CA TYR A 88 -8.23 -3.15 -9.84
C TYR A 88 -9.63 -2.62 -9.53
N GLY A 89 -10.45 -3.47 -8.94
CA GLY A 89 -11.79 -3.14 -8.45
C GLY A 89 -12.69 -2.53 -9.52
N GLN A 90 -13.20 -1.33 -9.26
CA GLN A 90 -14.05 -0.56 -10.16
C GLN A 90 -13.29 0.55 -10.92
N SER A 91 -11.97 0.65 -10.75
CA SER A 91 -11.10 1.56 -11.50
C SER A 91 -10.90 1.07 -12.96
N PRO A 92 -10.33 1.92 -13.86
CA PRO A 92 -10.02 1.50 -15.23
C PRO A 92 -9.27 0.17 -15.26
N GLU A 93 -9.68 -0.73 -16.16
CA GLU A 93 -9.19 -2.12 -16.21
C GLU A 93 -7.74 -2.24 -16.73
N GLU A 94 -7.27 -1.25 -17.49
CA GLU A 94 -5.91 -1.24 -18.02
C GLU A 94 -4.89 -1.14 -16.88
N LEU A 95 -4.04 -2.16 -16.79
CA LEU A 95 -3.02 -2.22 -15.75
C LEU A 95 -1.91 -1.19 -16.05
N ALA A 96 -1.65 -0.29 -15.10
CA ALA A 96 -0.44 0.52 -15.09
C ALA A 96 0.57 -0.15 -14.15
N ALA A 97 1.61 -0.77 -14.70
CA ALA A 97 2.62 -1.48 -13.89
C ALA A 97 3.71 -0.55 -13.35
N ASP A 98 3.83 0.67 -13.88
CA ASP A 98 4.81 1.66 -13.44
C ASP A 98 4.30 2.50 -12.26
N LEU A 99 5.21 2.84 -11.34
CA LEU A 99 4.89 3.59 -10.12
C LEU A 99 4.44 5.03 -10.42
N ASP A 100 4.93 5.66 -11.48
CA ASP A 100 4.59 7.04 -11.81
C ASP A 100 3.12 7.14 -12.25
N SER A 101 2.66 6.26 -13.14
CA SER A 101 1.26 6.19 -13.58
C SER A 101 0.31 5.84 -12.44
N GLN A 102 0.69 4.87 -11.60
CA GLN A 102 -0.08 4.51 -10.41
C GLN A 102 -0.24 5.71 -9.46
N SER A 103 0.86 6.39 -9.15
CA SER A 103 0.86 7.57 -8.27
C SER A 103 0.06 8.72 -8.88
N LYS A 104 0.27 9.02 -10.16
CA LYS A 104 -0.43 10.07 -10.90
C LYS A 104 -1.95 9.87 -10.90
N SER A 105 -2.40 8.64 -10.97
CA SER A 105 -3.84 8.31 -10.97
C SER A 105 -4.54 8.71 -9.67
N ILE A 106 -3.81 8.84 -8.56
CA ILE A 106 -4.32 9.15 -7.21
C ILE A 106 -4.18 10.66 -6.89
N GLU A 107 -3.39 11.41 -7.69
CA GLU A 107 -3.08 12.83 -7.44
C GLU A 107 -4.31 13.68 -7.12
N SER A 108 -5.38 13.55 -7.90
CA SER A 108 -6.59 14.36 -7.75
C SER A 108 -7.35 14.13 -6.43
N LEU A 109 -6.98 13.10 -5.67
CA LEU A 109 -7.53 12.84 -4.34
C LEU A 109 -6.76 13.58 -3.23
N LEU A 110 -5.60 14.17 -3.52
CA LEU A 110 -4.88 15.04 -2.58
C LEU A 110 -5.63 16.38 -2.44
N ALA A 111 -6.03 16.70 -1.21
CA ALA A 111 -6.68 17.97 -0.91
C ALA A 111 -5.63 19.07 -0.71
N LYS A 112 -5.83 20.23 -1.31
CA LYS A 112 -4.90 21.39 -1.18
C LYS A 112 -5.06 22.14 0.14
N ASP A 113 -6.19 21.98 0.80
CA ASP A 113 -6.59 22.66 2.02
C ASP A 113 -6.59 21.76 3.26
N LYS A 114 -6.12 20.52 3.12
CA LYS A 114 -6.05 19.54 4.21
C LYS A 114 -4.64 18.97 4.37
N VAL A 115 -4.39 18.37 5.53
CA VAL A 115 -3.22 17.53 5.80
C VAL A 115 -3.48 16.16 5.20
N ASN A 116 -2.82 15.85 4.09
CA ASN A 116 -2.93 14.53 3.48
C ASN A 116 -1.91 13.58 4.10
N ILE A 117 -2.40 12.46 4.60
CA ILE A 117 -1.59 11.35 5.12
C ILE A 117 -1.87 10.13 4.25
N LEU A 118 -0.81 9.53 3.71
CA LEU A 118 -0.92 8.35 2.87
C LEU A 118 -0.69 7.08 3.68
N ILE A 119 -1.55 6.09 3.52
CA ILE A 119 -1.41 4.78 4.14
C ILE A 119 -1.26 3.75 3.02
N GLY A 120 -0.05 3.21 2.85
CA GLY A 120 0.28 2.25 1.80
C GLY A 120 0.60 0.87 2.37
N HIS A 121 0.04 -0.20 1.79
CA HIS A 121 0.37 -1.58 2.13
C HIS A 121 1.11 -2.26 0.98
N SER A 122 2.20 -2.99 1.27
CA SER A 122 2.94 -3.76 0.26
C SER A 122 3.36 -2.86 -0.92
N LEU A 123 3.00 -3.17 -2.16
CA LEU A 123 3.21 -2.32 -3.34
C LEU A 123 2.56 -0.92 -3.20
N GLY A 124 1.51 -0.78 -2.40
CA GLY A 124 0.94 0.53 -2.08
C GLY A 124 1.90 1.45 -1.32
N GLY A 125 2.92 0.89 -0.66
CA GLY A 125 3.98 1.65 0.03
C GLY A 125 4.83 2.47 -0.95
N PRO A 126 5.53 1.87 -1.92
CA PRO A 126 6.29 2.61 -2.93
C PRO A 126 5.42 3.55 -3.78
N ILE A 127 4.15 3.20 -4.07
CA ILE A 127 3.22 4.12 -4.74
C ILE A 127 2.96 5.36 -3.87
N ALA A 128 2.71 5.19 -2.57
CA ALA A 128 2.51 6.31 -1.65
C ALA A 128 3.77 7.19 -1.54
N LEU A 129 4.95 6.59 -1.41
CA LEU A 129 6.21 7.32 -1.38
C LEU A 129 6.45 8.09 -2.67
N ASN A 130 6.21 7.44 -3.82
CA ASN A 130 6.38 8.07 -5.12
C ASN A 130 5.40 9.23 -5.32
N LEU A 131 4.15 9.10 -4.90
CA LEU A 131 3.16 10.18 -4.89
C LEU A 131 3.63 11.36 -4.03
N ALA A 132 4.19 11.10 -2.85
CA ALA A 132 4.74 12.14 -1.98
C ALA A 132 5.95 12.85 -2.63
N LEU A 133 6.84 12.11 -3.31
CA LEU A 133 7.98 12.70 -4.04
C LEU A 133 7.54 13.54 -5.26
N MET A 134 6.44 13.18 -5.90
CA MET A 134 5.88 13.96 -7.01
C MET A 134 5.19 15.24 -6.53
N PHE A 135 4.58 15.20 -5.34
CA PHE A 135 3.77 16.29 -4.77
C PHE A 135 4.14 16.55 -3.30
N PRO A 136 5.40 16.92 -3.01
CA PRO A 136 5.90 17.03 -1.64
C PRO A 136 5.17 18.09 -0.81
N ASP A 137 4.65 19.13 -1.43
CA ASP A 137 3.88 20.18 -0.74
C ASP A 137 2.46 19.73 -0.34
N LEU A 138 1.96 18.64 -0.95
CA LEU A 138 0.61 18.14 -0.73
C LEU A 138 0.54 16.93 0.22
N VAL A 139 1.67 16.32 0.60
CA VAL A 139 1.71 15.15 1.49
C VAL A 139 2.44 15.50 2.78
N GLN A 140 1.76 15.41 3.92
CA GLN A 140 2.27 15.79 5.22
C GLN A 140 2.49 14.62 6.17
N GLY A 141 2.35 13.38 5.70
CA GLY A 141 2.65 12.19 6.50
C GLY A 141 2.44 10.89 5.74
N MET A 142 3.14 9.85 6.16
CA MET A 142 2.96 8.50 5.59
C MET A 142 3.03 7.41 6.65
N VAL A 143 2.15 6.40 6.55
CA VAL A 143 2.23 5.12 7.25
C VAL A 143 2.34 4.01 6.23
N LEU A 144 3.48 3.34 6.18
CA LEU A 144 3.79 2.34 5.17
C LEU A 144 3.88 0.97 5.86
N VAL A 145 2.96 0.07 5.51
CA VAL A 145 2.77 -1.22 6.19
C VAL A 145 3.27 -2.35 5.30
N ALA A 146 4.23 -3.13 5.78
CA ALA A 146 4.87 -4.23 5.05
C ALA A 146 5.25 -3.85 3.61
N PRO A 147 5.90 -2.68 3.39
CA PRO A 147 6.14 -2.14 2.04
C PRO A 147 7.24 -2.91 1.31
N ALA A 148 7.18 -2.91 -0.02
CA ALA A 148 8.23 -3.41 -0.91
C ALA A 148 9.07 -2.22 -1.41
N PHE A 149 10.39 -2.17 -1.08
CA PHE A 149 11.24 -1.03 -1.45
C PHE A 149 12.60 -1.39 -2.04
N ASP A 150 13.20 -2.51 -1.63
CA ASP A 150 14.53 -2.88 -2.12
C ASP A 150 14.42 -3.60 -3.48
N PRO A 151 14.94 -3.02 -4.57
CA PRO A 151 14.92 -3.66 -5.88
C PRO A 151 15.48 -5.09 -5.90
N LYS A 152 16.47 -5.38 -5.03
CA LYS A 152 17.12 -6.69 -4.99
C LYS A 152 16.26 -7.75 -4.31
N LEU A 153 15.38 -7.36 -3.40
CA LEU A 153 14.47 -8.28 -2.71
C LEU A 153 13.22 -8.56 -3.53
N GLU A 154 12.89 -7.65 -4.46
CA GLU A 154 11.69 -7.70 -5.28
C GLU A 154 11.96 -8.13 -6.73
N GLU A 155 13.12 -8.74 -7.00
CA GLU A 155 13.37 -9.38 -8.30
C GLU A 155 12.32 -10.47 -8.59
N PRO A 156 11.85 -10.61 -9.84
CA PRO A 156 10.90 -11.64 -10.22
C PRO A 156 11.40 -13.02 -9.82
N LYS A 157 10.55 -13.76 -9.13
CA LYS A 157 10.87 -15.15 -8.73
C LYS A 157 10.47 -16.09 -9.85
N TRP A 158 11.08 -17.27 -9.94
CA TRP A 158 10.83 -18.26 -11.00
C TRP A 158 9.34 -18.56 -11.25
N TYR A 159 8.49 -18.46 -10.23
CA TYR A 159 7.06 -18.68 -10.37
C TYR A 159 6.35 -17.48 -11.02
N ASN A 160 6.89 -16.27 -10.92
CA ASN A 160 6.39 -15.11 -11.65
C ASN A 160 6.68 -15.27 -13.15
N GLU A 161 7.90 -15.69 -13.52
CA GLU A 161 8.28 -15.98 -14.90
C GLU A 161 7.43 -17.11 -15.48
N LEU A 162 7.16 -18.16 -14.69
CA LEU A 162 6.29 -19.25 -15.11
C LEU A 162 4.83 -18.78 -15.30
N ALA A 163 4.32 -17.94 -14.40
CA ALA A 163 2.97 -17.36 -14.46
C ALA A 163 2.78 -16.45 -15.69
N ASP A 164 3.84 -15.81 -16.17
CA ASP A 164 3.83 -14.94 -17.35
C ASP A 164 3.77 -15.74 -18.68
N THR A 165 4.06 -17.05 -18.64
CA THR A 165 3.93 -17.87 -19.83
C THR A 165 2.46 -18.07 -20.23
N TRP A 166 2.15 -18.06 -21.56
CA TRP A 166 0.78 -18.22 -22.05
C TRP A 166 0.12 -19.53 -21.58
N LEU A 167 0.91 -20.60 -21.42
CA LEU A 167 0.43 -21.92 -20.97
C LEU A 167 -0.11 -21.89 -19.53
N VAL A 168 0.47 -21.08 -18.65
CA VAL A 168 0.07 -20.98 -17.24
C VAL A 168 -0.92 -19.83 -17.04
N SER A 169 -0.70 -18.71 -17.72
CA SER A 169 -1.53 -17.50 -17.57
C SER A 169 -3.00 -17.74 -17.87
N VAL A 170 -3.35 -18.64 -18.81
CA VAL A 170 -4.76 -18.96 -19.13
C VAL A 170 -5.52 -19.62 -17.98
N PHE A 171 -4.81 -20.19 -17.00
CA PHE A 171 -5.41 -20.83 -15.81
C PHE A 171 -5.44 -19.91 -14.58
N LEU A 172 -4.80 -18.73 -14.66
CA LEU A 172 -4.81 -17.76 -13.57
C LEU A 172 -6.06 -16.88 -13.62
N SER A 173 -6.55 -16.48 -12.44
CA SER A 173 -7.58 -15.44 -12.37
C SER A 173 -7.03 -14.09 -12.87
N ASP A 174 -7.91 -13.19 -13.31
CA ASP A 174 -7.49 -11.88 -13.83
C ASP A 174 -6.73 -11.06 -12.79
N ASN A 175 -7.12 -11.13 -11.51
CA ASN A 175 -6.39 -10.46 -10.43
C ASN A 175 -4.96 -11.00 -10.27
N TRP A 176 -4.74 -12.31 -10.45
CA TRP A 176 -3.41 -12.89 -10.40
C TRP A 176 -2.56 -12.53 -11.62
N LYS A 177 -3.17 -12.46 -12.80
CA LYS A 177 -2.47 -11.96 -14.02
C LYS A 177 -2.03 -10.50 -13.83
N LYS A 178 -2.92 -9.66 -13.34
CA LYS A 178 -2.62 -8.25 -13.06
C LYS A 178 -1.51 -8.11 -12.00
N SER A 179 -1.61 -8.85 -10.90
CA SER A 179 -0.57 -8.87 -9.87
C SER A 179 0.78 -9.32 -10.44
N ASN A 180 0.82 -10.39 -11.25
CA ASN A 180 2.05 -10.83 -11.88
C ASN A 180 2.61 -9.78 -12.84
N GLY A 181 1.72 -9.10 -13.61
CA GLY A 181 2.11 -7.99 -14.50
C GLY A 181 2.74 -6.80 -13.76
N GLU A 182 2.37 -6.57 -12.50
CA GLU A 182 3.03 -5.58 -11.64
C GLU A 182 4.36 -6.08 -11.07
N MET A 183 4.43 -7.37 -10.70
CA MET A 183 5.64 -7.95 -10.09
C MET A 183 6.80 -8.09 -11.08
N MET A 184 6.52 -8.34 -12.37
CA MET A 184 7.57 -8.50 -13.37
C MET A 184 8.47 -7.27 -13.53
N PRO A 185 7.98 -6.02 -13.66
CA PRO A 185 8.81 -4.82 -13.74
C PRO A 185 9.16 -4.21 -12.36
N LEU A 186 8.70 -4.78 -11.24
CA LEU A 186 8.76 -4.13 -9.93
C LEU A 186 10.18 -3.76 -9.52
N ALA A 187 11.15 -4.64 -9.68
CA ALA A 187 12.54 -4.37 -9.32
C ALA A 187 13.10 -3.16 -10.08
N ASP A 188 12.80 -3.03 -11.37
CA ASP A 188 13.21 -1.89 -12.19
C ASP A 188 12.52 -0.60 -11.74
N GLU A 189 11.23 -0.66 -11.42
CA GLU A 189 10.47 0.48 -10.93
C GLU A 189 10.97 0.95 -9.56
N LEU A 190 11.28 0.03 -8.64
CA LEU A 190 11.88 0.33 -7.35
C LEU A 190 13.30 0.89 -7.50
N SER A 191 14.07 0.42 -8.48
CA SER A 191 15.36 1.01 -8.83
C SER A 191 15.22 2.45 -9.28
N LYS A 192 14.25 2.77 -10.14
CA LYS A 192 13.95 4.15 -10.53
C LYS A 192 13.54 5.01 -9.31
N LEU A 193 12.66 4.49 -8.45
CA LEU A 193 12.23 5.16 -7.24
C LEU A 193 13.41 5.43 -6.28
N SER A 194 14.30 4.46 -6.11
CA SER A 194 15.47 4.58 -5.23
C SER A 194 16.49 5.63 -5.71
N ASN A 195 16.46 5.99 -7.00
CA ASN A 195 17.31 7.04 -7.57
C ASN A 195 16.68 8.43 -7.51
N LYS A 196 15.43 8.58 -7.06
CA LYS A 196 14.82 9.88 -6.80
C LYS A 196 15.42 10.52 -5.54
N ASP A 197 15.28 11.83 -5.41
CA ASP A 197 15.74 12.56 -4.22
C ASP A 197 14.70 12.42 -3.07
N TRP A 198 14.96 11.49 -2.16
CA TRP A 198 14.09 11.30 -0.98
C TRP A 198 14.25 12.40 0.07
N GLY A 199 15.30 13.25 -0.04
CA GLY A 199 15.47 14.44 0.81
C GLY A 199 14.35 15.46 0.69
N LEU A 200 13.59 15.45 -0.42
CA LEU A 200 12.36 16.23 -0.57
C LEU A 200 11.32 15.96 0.53
N LEU A 201 11.42 14.80 1.19
CA LEU A 201 10.51 14.37 2.24
C LEU A 201 11.10 14.53 3.65
N ASP A 202 12.19 15.28 3.85
CA ASP A 202 12.85 15.45 5.15
C ASP A 202 11.92 15.97 6.24
N SER A 203 11.02 16.87 5.87
CA SER A 203 10.03 17.45 6.80
C SER A 203 8.76 16.58 6.99
N VAL A 204 8.56 15.56 6.16
CA VAL A 204 7.36 14.69 6.19
C VAL A 204 7.56 13.56 7.18
N PRO A 205 6.78 13.43 8.27
CA PRO A 205 6.84 12.28 9.16
C PRO A 205 6.47 10.98 8.42
N VAL A 206 7.28 9.94 8.63
CA VAL A 206 7.06 8.61 8.01
C VAL A 206 7.18 7.52 9.08
N THR A 207 6.15 6.69 9.17
CA THR A 207 6.17 5.46 9.98
C THR A 207 6.12 4.25 9.06
N LEU A 208 7.17 3.44 9.12
CA LEU A 208 7.22 2.10 8.51
C LEU A 208 6.78 1.08 9.57
N ILE A 209 5.91 0.15 9.22
CA ILE A 209 5.47 -0.94 10.10
C ILE A 209 5.73 -2.25 9.37
N HIS A 210 6.51 -3.16 9.97
CA HIS A 210 6.82 -4.45 9.35
C HIS A 210 6.79 -5.57 10.37
N GLY A 211 6.22 -6.72 10.00
CA GLY A 211 6.29 -7.94 10.80
C GLY A 211 7.62 -8.67 10.58
N ASP A 212 8.26 -9.16 11.63
CA ASP A 212 9.55 -9.84 11.54
C ASP A 212 9.48 -11.27 10.93
N GLU A 213 8.27 -11.80 10.74
CA GLU A 213 7.99 -13.08 10.07
C GLU A 213 7.39 -12.91 8.67
N ASP A 214 7.53 -11.73 8.04
CA ASP A 214 7.05 -11.51 6.68
C ASP A 214 7.90 -12.30 5.66
N ASN A 215 7.24 -13.26 4.99
CA ASN A 215 7.85 -14.12 3.98
C ASN A 215 7.41 -13.75 2.54
N ILE A 216 6.69 -12.65 2.38
CA ILE A 216 6.20 -12.15 1.07
C ILE A 216 7.03 -10.94 0.67
N ALA A 217 6.98 -9.85 1.45
CA ALA A 217 7.91 -8.74 1.35
C ALA A 217 8.89 -8.84 2.54
N ASP A 218 10.16 -9.11 2.25
CA ASP A 218 11.18 -9.29 3.29
C ASP A 218 11.26 -8.03 4.17
N PRO A 219 11.33 -8.14 5.52
CA PRO A 219 11.44 -6.98 6.42
C PRO A 219 12.63 -6.06 6.11
N GLU A 220 13.66 -6.55 5.45
CA GLU A 220 14.78 -5.75 4.96
C GLU A 220 14.34 -4.64 3.97
N ASN A 221 13.18 -4.77 3.33
CA ASN A 221 12.56 -3.69 2.55
C ASN A 221 12.35 -2.42 3.39
N SER A 222 11.85 -2.57 4.61
CA SER A 222 11.66 -1.44 5.53
C SER A 222 13.00 -0.92 6.07
N ALA A 223 13.98 -1.81 6.31
CA ALA A 223 15.33 -1.42 6.69
C ALA A 223 16.03 -0.61 5.58
N PHE A 224 15.85 -1.03 4.32
CA PHE A 224 16.31 -0.29 3.15
C PHE A 224 15.69 1.11 3.06
N ALA A 225 14.38 1.21 3.27
CA ALA A 225 13.66 2.48 3.18
C ALA A 225 14.05 3.45 4.31
N ILE A 226 14.11 2.99 5.56
CA ILE A 226 14.44 3.86 6.71
C ILE A 226 15.87 4.41 6.64
N GLN A 227 16.81 3.70 6.02
CA GLN A 227 18.18 4.18 5.80
C GLN A 227 18.25 5.31 4.76
N ARG A 228 17.30 5.38 3.83
CA ARG A 228 17.23 6.40 2.77
C ARG A 228 16.40 7.62 3.16
N LEU A 229 15.42 7.42 4.00
CA LEU A 229 14.59 8.50 4.53
C LEU A 229 15.41 9.30 5.54
N THR A 230 15.76 10.51 5.16
CA THR A 230 16.47 11.46 6.02
C THR A 230 15.49 12.38 6.75
N GLY A 231 15.98 13.27 7.59
CA GLY A 231 15.16 14.18 8.36
C GLY A 231 14.73 13.62 9.73
N LYS A 232 13.91 14.40 10.41
CA LYS A 232 13.35 14.04 11.72
C LYS A 232 12.04 13.26 11.52
N GLU A 233 11.54 12.63 12.58
CA GLU A 233 10.24 11.95 12.55
C GLU A 233 10.14 10.80 11.52
N LYS A 234 11.24 10.04 11.38
CA LYS A 234 11.28 8.78 10.62
C LYS A 234 11.34 7.62 11.59
N LYS A 235 10.37 6.70 11.51
CA LYS A 235 10.20 5.61 12.48
C LYS A 235 10.03 4.28 11.77
N LEU A 236 10.79 3.26 12.20
CA LEU A 236 10.55 1.86 11.88
C LEU A 236 9.97 1.15 13.11
N VAL A 237 8.82 0.50 12.92
CA VAL A 237 8.13 -0.31 13.93
C VAL A 237 8.18 -1.76 13.47
N GLU A 238 9.11 -2.50 14.01
CA GLU A 238 9.15 -3.97 13.84
C GLU A 238 8.17 -4.61 14.80
N VAL A 239 7.33 -5.51 14.29
CA VAL A 239 6.29 -6.19 15.08
C VAL A 239 6.59 -7.67 15.12
N LYS A 240 6.95 -8.15 16.30
CA LYS A 240 7.38 -9.52 16.52
C LYS A 240 6.25 -10.53 16.31
N GLY A 241 6.53 -11.58 15.54
CA GLY A 241 5.62 -12.68 15.26
C GLY A 241 4.53 -12.35 14.25
N GLU A 242 4.59 -11.17 13.62
CA GLU A 242 3.67 -10.78 12.57
C GLU A 242 4.27 -10.99 11.19
N GLY A 243 3.42 -11.22 10.19
CA GLY A 243 3.81 -11.40 8.79
C GLY A 243 3.24 -10.31 7.89
N HIS A 244 3.21 -10.58 6.59
CA HIS A 244 2.77 -9.64 5.55
C HIS A 244 1.36 -9.07 5.74
N PHE A 245 0.49 -9.85 6.37
CA PHE A 245 -0.92 -9.50 6.56
C PHE A 245 -1.19 -8.72 7.86
N ILE A 246 -0.15 -8.14 8.47
CA ILE A 246 -0.25 -7.31 9.69
C ILE A 246 -1.29 -6.20 9.57
N LEU A 247 -1.51 -5.65 8.37
CA LEU A 247 -2.55 -4.65 8.10
C LEU A 247 -3.93 -5.12 8.59
N TRP A 248 -4.26 -6.41 8.42
CA TRP A 248 -5.56 -6.99 8.79
C TRP A 248 -5.50 -7.77 10.09
N GLN A 249 -4.37 -8.41 10.39
CA GLN A 249 -4.21 -9.26 11.57
C GLN A 249 -3.98 -8.45 12.83
N ASN A 250 -3.38 -7.26 12.70
CA ASN A 250 -3.11 -6.35 13.82
C ASN A 250 -3.55 -4.91 13.53
N THR A 251 -4.78 -4.76 13.03
CA THR A 251 -5.41 -3.45 12.72
C THR A 251 -5.28 -2.46 13.88
N PRO A 252 -5.48 -2.83 15.18
CA PRO A 252 -5.33 -1.87 16.28
C PRO A 252 -3.93 -1.29 16.38
N LYS A 253 -2.89 -2.07 16.10
CA LYS A 253 -1.50 -1.59 16.10
C LYS A 253 -1.29 -0.55 15.01
N VAL A 254 -1.73 -0.83 13.78
CA VAL A 254 -1.59 0.09 12.66
C VAL A 254 -2.40 1.38 12.90
N ILE A 255 -3.63 1.29 13.39
CA ILE A 255 -4.46 2.46 13.76
C ILE A 255 -3.75 3.31 14.81
N ASN A 256 -3.13 2.68 15.82
CA ASN A 256 -2.38 3.43 16.84
C ASN A 256 -1.21 4.21 16.23
N GLU A 257 -0.47 3.65 15.28
CA GLU A 257 0.61 4.36 14.60
C GLU A 257 0.09 5.50 13.72
N ILE A 258 -1.06 5.33 13.05
CA ILE A 258 -1.74 6.43 12.34
C ILE A 258 -2.10 7.58 13.30
N LYS A 259 -2.67 7.28 14.48
CA LYS A 259 -3.00 8.28 15.50
C LYS A 259 -1.78 9.04 16.00
N GLN A 260 -0.67 8.33 16.25
CA GLN A 260 0.59 8.95 16.66
C GLN A 260 1.12 9.89 15.56
N LEU A 261 1.09 9.47 14.30
CA LEU A 261 1.56 10.29 13.18
C LEU A 261 0.70 11.55 12.99
N ILE A 262 -0.62 11.47 13.14
CA ILE A 262 -1.52 12.64 13.13
C ILE A 262 -1.10 13.63 14.24
N SER A 263 -0.82 13.15 15.44
CA SER A 263 -0.39 14.01 16.56
C SER A 263 0.96 14.71 16.27
N ILE A 264 1.89 14.04 15.57
CA ILE A 264 3.16 14.64 15.15
C ILE A 264 2.92 15.71 14.08
N ALA A 265 2.04 15.43 13.10
CA ALA A 265 1.69 16.38 12.06
C ALA A 265 1.02 17.65 12.61
N ASP A 266 0.25 17.55 13.70
CA ASP A 266 -0.31 18.69 14.41
C ASP A 266 0.76 19.59 15.04
N LEU A 267 1.78 18.99 15.65
CA LEU A 267 2.88 19.73 16.29
C LEU A 267 3.77 20.47 15.29
N ASN A 268 3.83 20.02 14.06
CA ASN A 268 4.65 20.60 12.99
C ASN A 268 3.90 21.63 12.13
N ARG A 269 2.65 21.94 12.45
CA ARG A 269 1.92 23.05 11.79
C ARG A 269 2.49 24.39 12.23
N PRO A 270 2.73 25.32 11.28
CA PRO A 270 3.17 26.67 11.58
C PRO A 270 2.10 27.49 12.30
#